data_9557d06bce8f96122d01110bc72ee4d4
#
_entry.id   9557d06bce8f96122d01110bc72ee4d4
#
_cell.length_a   1.000
_cell.length_b   1.000
_cell.length_c   1.000
_cell.angle_alpha   90.00
_cell.angle_beta   90.00
_cell.angle_gamma   90.00
#
_symmetry.space_group_name_H-M   'P 1'
#
loop_
_entity.id
_entity.type
_entity.pdbx_description
1 polymer ?
#
loop_
_entity_poly.entity_id
_entity_poly.type
_entity_poly.pdbx_seq_one_letter_code
_entity_poly.pdbx_strand_id
1 'polypeptide(L)'
;LADDIAYGVHDLEDAIVTGVVNQHQWQGALDELKTISSDWLAKNIEQVSQRLFSNHHFERKNAIGALVNFFITHVRWKVTGNFDEPLLRYNAELPKDVIAALNVFKKFVWKYVIRHVETQRIEYKGQRILTEMFQIFESDPERLLPTNTANRWRNAPEQGKKRIICDYIAGMSDAYALKVYHQL
;
A
#
# COMPACT_ATOMS: atom_id res chain seq x y z
N LEU A 1 -9.53 6.30 0.06
CA LEU A 1 -9.05 7.33 -0.86
C LEU A 1 -7.60 7.76 -0.55
N ALA A 2 -7.27 8.11 0.70
CA ALA A 2 -5.88 8.46 1.08
C ALA A 2 -4.90 7.32 0.78
N ASP A 3 -5.28 6.10 1.12
CA ASP A 3 -4.55 4.88 0.81
C ASP A 3 -4.38 4.67 -0.70
N ASP A 4 -5.44 4.88 -1.50
CA ASP A 4 -5.37 4.80 -2.95
C ASP A 4 -4.37 5.79 -3.57
N ILE A 5 -4.33 7.03 -3.04
CA ILE A 5 -3.39 8.06 -3.49
C ILE A 5 -1.95 7.65 -3.12
N ALA A 6 -1.75 7.20 -1.88
CA ALA A 6 -0.46 6.71 -1.42
C ALA A 6 0.03 5.53 -2.27
N TYR A 7 -0.81 4.52 -2.48
CA TYR A 7 -0.54 3.37 -3.34
C TYR A 7 -0.15 3.79 -4.78
N GLY A 8 -0.91 4.69 -5.39
CA GLY A 8 -0.63 5.11 -6.77
C GLY A 8 0.62 5.97 -6.92
N VAL A 9 0.98 6.78 -5.93
CA VAL A 9 2.03 7.80 -6.04
C VAL A 9 3.31 7.40 -5.32
N HIS A 10 3.22 6.93 -4.06
CA HIS A 10 4.42 6.60 -3.29
C HIS A 10 5.00 5.25 -3.68
N ASP A 11 4.19 4.24 -3.98
CA ASP A 11 4.72 2.96 -4.48
C ASP A 11 5.39 3.13 -5.84
N LEU A 12 4.89 4.07 -6.67
CA LEU A 12 5.59 4.45 -7.90
C LEU A 12 6.96 5.09 -7.61
N GLU A 13 7.04 6.00 -6.63
CA GLU A 13 8.31 6.59 -6.22
C GLU A 13 9.32 5.54 -5.78
N ASP A 14 8.90 4.65 -4.89
CA ASP A 14 9.74 3.58 -4.38
C ASP A 14 10.21 2.63 -5.48
N ALA A 15 9.33 2.31 -6.44
CA ALA A 15 9.68 1.49 -7.58
C ALA A 15 10.71 2.16 -8.53
N ILE A 16 10.64 3.48 -8.68
CA ILE A 16 11.64 4.24 -9.44
C ILE A 16 12.98 4.25 -8.69
N VAL A 17 12.96 4.53 -7.38
CA VAL A 17 14.18 4.60 -6.54
C VAL A 17 14.89 3.25 -6.47
N THR A 18 14.14 2.17 -6.38
CA THR A 18 14.68 0.81 -6.34
C THR A 18 15.04 0.24 -7.72
N GLY A 19 14.73 0.97 -8.80
CA GLY A 19 15.03 0.54 -10.17
C GLY A 19 14.11 -0.57 -10.71
N VAL A 20 13.01 -0.86 -10.03
CA VAL A 20 11.98 -1.83 -10.48
C VAL A 20 11.28 -1.35 -11.74
N VAL A 21 11.08 -0.03 -11.85
CA VAL A 21 10.49 0.61 -13.04
C VAL A 21 11.43 1.65 -13.63
N ASN A 22 11.32 1.85 -14.95
CA ASN A 22 12.12 2.82 -15.71
C ASN A 22 11.22 3.73 -16.56
N GLN A 23 11.82 4.80 -17.10
CA GLN A 23 11.11 5.78 -17.89
C GLN A 23 10.45 5.22 -19.17
N HIS A 24 11.06 4.20 -19.79
CA HIS A 24 10.51 3.58 -20.99
C HIS A 24 9.18 2.85 -20.68
N GLN A 25 9.12 2.14 -19.55
CA GLN A 25 7.88 1.48 -19.12
C GLN A 25 6.78 2.50 -18.78
N TRP A 26 7.17 3.69 -18.27
CA TRP A 26 6.24 4.76 -17.90
C TRP A 26 5.59 5.44 -19.11
N GLN A 27 6.19 5.40 -20.29
CA GLN A 27 5.71 6.13 -21.48
C GLN A 27 4.24 5.85 -21.80
N GLY A 28 3.82 4.59 -21.76
CA GLY A 28 2.42 4.22 -22.02
C GLY A 28 1.44 4.82 -20.99
N ALA A 29 1.82 4.91 -19.73
CA ALA A 29 1.01 5.56 -18.70
C ALA A 29 0.95 7.10 -18.90
N LEU A 30 2.07 7.70 -19.28
CA LEU A 30 2.13 9.13 -19.62
C LEU A 30 1.20 9.46 -20.80
N ASP A 31 1.21 8.64 -21.84
CA ASP A 31 0.34 8.83 -22.99
C ASP A 31 -1.14 8.68 -22.62
N GLU A 32 -1.50 7.70 -21.78
CA GLU A 32 -2.87 7.55 -21.23
C GLU A 32 -3.27 8.78 -20.40
N LEU A 33 -2.40 9.30 -19.53
CA LEU A 33 -2.66 10.50 -18.73
C LEU A 33 -2.91 11.74 -19.59
N LYS A 34 -2.21 11.90 -20.72
CA LYS A 34 -2.40 13.01 -21.67
C LYS A 34 -3.76 12.97 -22.36
N THR A 35 -4.44 11.84 -22.43
CA THR A 35 -5.78 11.74 -23.03
C THR A 35 -6.89 12.19 -22.09
N ILE A 36 -6.61 12.33 -20.79
CA ILE A 36 -7.59 12.72 -19.79
C ILE A 36 -7.84 14.23 -19.89
N SER A 37 -9.11 14.63 -20.01
CA SER A 37 -9.52 16.04 -20.07
C SER A 37 -9.41 16.70 -18.68
N SER A 38 -8.20 17.09 -18.32
CA SER A 38 -7.88 17.81 -17.08
C SER A 38 -6.88 18.92 -17.36
N ASP A 39 -7.24 20.15 -17.01
CA ASP A 39 -6.37 21.33 -17.21
C ASP A 39 -5.03 21.19 -16.50
N TRP A 40 -5.04 20.58 -15.31
CA TRP A 40 -3.81 20.39 -14.57
C TRP A 40 -2.89 19.37 -15.24
N LEU A 41 -3.44 18.23 -15.68
CA LEU A 41 -2.66 17.21 -16.40
C LEU A 41 -2.09 17.78 -17.69
N ALA A 42 -2.91 18.44 -18.50
CA ALA A 42 -2.47 19.04 -19.76
C ALA A 42 -1.27 20.01 -19.59
N LYS A 43 -1.24 20.75 -18.48
CA LYS A 43 -0.18 21.74 -18.21
C LYS A 43 1.06 21.16 -17.55
N ASN A 44 0.91 20.12 -16.72
CA ASN A 44 1.95 19.74 -15.76
C ASN A 44 2.50 18.32 -15.95
N ILE A 45 1.73 17.37 -16.50
CA ILE A 45 2.09 15.94 -16.43
C ILE A 45 3.40 15.59 -17.14
N GLU A 46 3.71 16.29 -18.24
CA GLU A 46 4.97 16.11 -18.97
C GLU A 46 6.18 16.45 -18.08
N GLN A 47 6.14 17.65 -17.49
CA GLN A 47 7.22 18.13 -16.62
C GLN A 47 7.32 17.29 -15.33
N VAL A 48 6.18 16.91 -14.76
CA VAL A 48 6.15 16.03 -13.60
C VAL A 48 6.78 14.68 -13.94
N SER A 49 6.44 14.09 -15.09
CA SER A 49 7.02 12.83 -15.56
C SER A 49 8.54 12.90 -15.74
N GLN A 50 9.05 13.99 -16.35
CA GLN A 50 10.49 14.18 -16.49
C GLN A 50 11.20 14.24 -15.13
N ARG A 51 10.61 14.96 -14.16
CA ARG A 51 11.16 15.07 -12.80
C ARG A 51 11.08 13.78 -12.01
N LEU A 52 10.04 12.96 -12.19
CA LEU A 52 9.90 11.64 -11.54
C LEU A 52 11.09 10.73 -11.83
N PHE A 53 11.59 10.75 -13.08
CA PHE A 53 12.72 9.92 -13.51
C PHE A 53 14.07 10.68 -13.51
N SER A 54 14.13 11.86 -12.88
CA SER A 54 15.39 12.58 -12.69
C SER A 54 16.31 11.85 -11.71
N ASN A 55 17.62 11.93 -11.97
CA ASN A 55 18.65 11.46 -11.04
C ASN A 55 18.76 12.32 -9.77
N HIS A 56 18.13 13.50 -9.76
CA HIS A 56 18.15 14.41 -8.61
C HIS A 56 17.00 14.10 -7.66
N HIS A 57 17.32 13.68 -6.44
CA HIS A 57 16.35 13.32 -5.42
C HIS A 57 15.30 14.42 -5.17
N PHE A 58 15.73 15.70 -5.11
CA PHE A 58 14.81 16.81 -4.84
C PHE A 58 13.80 17.05 -5.97
N GLU A 59 14.17 16.83 -7.24
CA GLU A 59 13.26 16.96 -8.38
C GLU A 59 12.18 15.87 -8.33
N ARG A 60 12.58 14.65 -8.02
CA ARG A 60 11.66 13.54 -7.83
C ARG A 60 10.69 13.81 -6.70
N LYS A 61 11.17 14.26 -5.52
CA LYS A 61 10.31 14.66 -4.39
C LYS A 61 9.34 15.78 -4.74
N ASN A 62 9.76 16.77 -5.51
CA ASN A 62 8.88 17.84 -5.98
C ASN A 62 7.79 17.30 -6.92
N ALA A 63 8.12 16.35 -7.80
CA ALA A 63 7.14 15.72 -8.69
C ALA A 63 6.11 14.91 -7.90
N ILE A 64 6.54 14.12 -6.91
CA ILE A 64 5.66 13.40 -5.99
C ILE A 64 4.76 14.36 -5.22
N GLY A 65 5.35 15.43 -4.65
CA GLY A 65 4.58 16.47 -3.96
C GLY A 65 3.52 17.13 -4.85
N ALA A 66 3.84 17.40 -6.12
CA ALA A 66 2.89 17.96 -7.08
C ALA A 66 1.74 16.99 -7.38
N LEU A 67 2.01 15.68 -7.54
CA LEU A 67 0.98 14.66 -7.75
C LEU A 67 0.08 14.50 -6.53
N VAL A 68 0.67 14.37 -5.34
CA VAL A 68 -0.11 14.27 -4.09
C VAL A 68 -0.98 15.50 -3.89
N ASN A 69 -0.42 16.71 -4.09
CA ASN A 69 -1.18 17.95 -4.01
C ASN A 69 -2.31 18.01 -5.04
N PHE A 70 -2.06 17.58 -6.29
CA PHE A 70 -3.10 17.47 -7.31
C PHE A 70 -4.27 16.61 -6.83
N PHE A 71 -4.01 15.41 -6.30
CA PHE A 71 -5.09 14.52 -5.84
C PHE A 71 -5.81 15.09 -4.61
N ILE A 72 -5.08 15.56 -3.60
CA ILE A 72 -5.66 16.04 -2.33
C ILE A 72 -6.54 17.29 -2.56
N THR A 73 -6.09 18.24 -3.38
CA THR A 73 -6.82 19.50 -3.61
C THR A 73 -8.10 19.33 -4.44
N HIS A 74 -8.25 18.19 -5.12
CA HIS A 74 -9.46 17.85 -5.87
C HIS A 74 -10.47 17.00 -5.07
N VAL A 75 -10.16 16.64 -3.82
CA VAL A 75 -11.11 15.91 -2.97
C VAL A 75 -12.35 16.75 -2.69
N ARG A 76 -13.51 16.16 -2.87
CA ARG A 76 -14.83 16.79 -2.60
C ARG A 76 -15.60 15.96 -1.57
N TRP A 77 -16.36 16.64 -0.76
CA TRP A 77 -17.29 16.01 0.17
C TRP A 77 -18.57 15.63 -0.55
N LYS A 78 -19.04 14.42 -0.30
CA LYS A 78 -20.32 13.91 -0.80
C LYS A 78 -21.17 13.43 0.34
N VAL A 79 -22.42 13.87 0.36
CA VAL A 79 -23.45 13.33 1.25
C VAL A 79 -23.95 12.02 0.65
N THR A 80 -23.77 10.90 1.33
CA THR A 80 -24.20 9.57 0.83
C THR A 80 -25.65 9.26 1.15
N GLY A 81 -26.21 9.87 2.21
CA GLY A 81 -27.60 9.66 2.64
C GLY A 81 -27.94 8.25 3.14
N ASN A 82 -26.96 7.34 3.17
CA ASN A 82 -27.17 5.94 3.53
C ASN A 82 -27.17 5.70 5.05
N PHE A 83 -26.74 6.70 5.83
CA PHE A 83 -26.61 6.61 7.27
C PHE A 83 -27.05 7.90 7.94
N ASP A 84 -27.75 7.79 9.06
CA ASP A 84 -28.18 8.94 9.88
C ASP A 84 -27.04 9.50 10.73
N GLU A 85 -26.05 8.65 11.07
CA GLU A 85 -24.88 9.01 11.84
C GLU A 85 -24.00 10.03 11.10
N PRO A 86 -23.67 11.19 11.72
CA PRO A 86 -22.95 12.28 11.05
C PRO A 86 -21.63 11.86 10.43
N LEU A 87 -20.84 10.98 11.08
CA LEU A 87 -19.54 10.51 10.58
C LEU A 87 -19.66 9.58 9.37
N LEU A 88 -20.78 8.86 9.24
CA LEU A 88 -21.00 7.94 8.12
C LEU A 88 -21.80 8.58 6.98
N ARG A 89 -22.41 9.74 7.23
CA ARG A 89 -23.22 10.48 6.27
C ARG A 89 -22.40 11.11 5.15
N TYR A 90 -21.15 11.45 5.43
CA TYR A 90 -20.25 12.09 4.48
C TYR A 90 -19.21 11.11 3.96
N ASN A 91 -18.89 11.22 2.68
CA ASN A 91 -17.77 10.50 2.07
C ASN A 91 -16.90 11.48 1.28
N ALA A 92 -15.65 11.10 1.07
CA ALA A 92 -14.73 11.83 0.22
C ALA A 92 -14.70 11.20 -1.18
N GLU A 93 -14.85 12.00 -2.22
CA GLU A 93 -14.73 11.54 -3.60
C GLU A 93 -13.86 12.45 -4.44
N LEU A 94 -13.32 11.91 -5.53
CA LEU A 94 -12.60 12.67 -6.55
C LEU A 94 -13.51 12.88 -7.78
N PRO A 95 -13.33 13.98 -8.55
CA PRO A 95 -13.93 14.13 -9.86
C PRO A 95 -13.56 12.98 -10.81
N LYS A 96 -14.37 12.73 -11.82
CA LYS A 96 -14.19 11.57 -12.73
C LYS A 96 -12.86 11.58 -13.47
N ASP A 97 -12.40 12.73 -13.91
CA ASP A 97 -11.12 12.93 -14.57
C ASP A 97 -9.94 12.65 -13.63
N VAL A 98 -10.04 13.08 -12.38
CA VAL A 98 -9.02 12.85 -11.35
C VAL A 98 -8.99 11.38 -10.92
N ILE A 99 -10.17 10.72 -10.81
CA ILE A 99 -10.24 9.26 -10.60
C ILE A 99 -9.60 8.51 -11.78
N ALA A 100 -9.87 8.94 -13.01
CA ALA A 100 -9.26 8.33 -14.20
C ALA A 100 -7.72 8.42 -14.12
N ALA A 101 -7.19 9.60 -13.77
CA ALA A 101 -5.75 9.79 -13.57
C ALA A 101 -5.21 8.86 -12.47
N LEU A 102 -5.84 8.82 -11.30
CA LEU A 102 -5.42 7.95 -10.20
C LEU A 102 -5.41 6.47 -10.62
N ASN A 103 -6.40 6.05 -11.40
CA ASN A 103 -6.46 4.68 -11.91
C ASN A 103 -5.31 4.35 -12.88
N VAL A 104 -4.81 5.30 -13.66
CA VAL A 104 -3.62 5.09 -14.51
C VAL A 104 -2.40 4.80 -13.62
N PHE A 105 -2.17 5.59 -12.56
CA PHE A 105 -1.09 5.34 -11.60
C PHE A 105 -1.24 3.98 -10.93
N LYS A 106 -2.42 3.66 -10.40
CA LYS A 106 -2.70 2.37 -9.75
C LYS A 106 -2.49 1.19 -10.70
N LYS A 107 -2.98 1.27 -11.94
CA LYS A 107 -2.75 0.25 -12.97
C LYS A 107 -1.27 0.03 -13.26
N PHE A 108 -0.51 1.14 -13.35
CA PHE A 108 0.93 1.07 -13.60
C PHE A 108 1.67 0.37 -12.46
N VAL A 109 1.43 0.80 -11.21
CA VAL A 109 1.99 0.18 -10.01
C VAL A 109 1.62 -1.30 -9.93
N TRP A 110 0.33 -1.63 -10.12
CA TRP A 110 -0.11 -3.02 -10.10
C TRP A 110 0.63 -3.87 -11.13
N LYS A 111 0.76 -3.39 -12.37
CA LYS A 111 1.37 -4.13 -13.48
C LYS A 111 2.87 -4.32 -13.31
N TYR A 112 3.59 -3.26 -12.97
CA TYR A 112 5.05 -3.25 -13.04
C TYR A 112 5.73 -3.42 -11.67
N VAL A 113 5.01 -3.20 -10.57
CA VAL A 113 5.55 -3.30 -9.21
C VAL A 113 4.97 -4.52 -8.50
N ILE A 114 3.65 -4.54 -8.30
CA ILE A 114 3.00 -5.63 -7.54
C ILE A 114 3.14 -6.98 -8.27
N ARG A 115 2.93 -7.00 -9.59
CA ARG A 115 3.07 -8.22 -10.42
C ARG A 115 4.51 -8.52 -10.83
N HIS A 116 5.48 -7.72 -10.38
CA HIS A 116 6.88 -8.00 -10.63
C HIS A 116 7.30 -9.31 -9.93
N VAL A 117 8.07 -10.15 -10.64
CA VAL A 117 8.42 -11.50 -10.14
C VAL A 117 9.13 -11.46 -8.79
N GLU A 118 10.05 -10.50 -8.58
CA GLU A 118 10.77 -10.37 -7.31
C GLU A 118 9.83 -9.98 -6.16
N THR A 119 8.89 -9.05 -6.40
CA THR A 119 7.86 -8.66 -5.42
C THR A 119 6.99 -9.86 -5.05
N GLN A 120 6.52 -10.61 -6.06
CA GLN A 120 5.69 -11.80 -5.85
C GLN A 120 6.43 -12.92 -5.09
N ARG A 121 7.73 -13.07 -5.30
CA ARG A 121 8.55 -14.04 -4.55
C ARG A 121 8.69 -13.65 -3.08
N ILE A 122 8.91 -12.36 -2.80
CA ILE A 122 9.03 -11.85 -1.43
C ILE A 122 7.69 -12.01 -0.71
N GLU A 123 6.59 -11.63 -1.36
CA GLU A 123 5.23 -11.76 -0.83
C GLU A 123 4.92 -13.23 -0.50
N TYR A 124 5.13 -14.14 -1.44
CA TYR A 124 4.90 -15.57 -1.24
C TYR A 124 5.73 -16.14 -0.08
N LYS A 125 7.01 -15.74 0.01
CA LYS A 125 7.88 -16.14 1.12
C LYS A 125 7.35 -15.63 2.45
N GLY A 126 6.93 -14.36 2.53
CA GLY A 126 6.35 -13.76 3.73
C GLY A 126 5.08 -14.47 4.18
N GLN A 127 4.15 -14.71 3.26
CA GLN A 127 2.90 -15.45 3.54
C GLN A 127 3.19 -16.85 4.09
N ARG A 128 4.16 -17.55 3.51
CA ARG A 128 4.58 -18.86 3.96
C ARG A 128 5.13 -18.85 5.38
N ILE A 129 6.04 -17.94 5.67
CA ILE A 129 6.63 -17.77 7.01
C ILE A 129 5.55 -17.51 8.06
N LEU A 130 4.64 -16.56 7.80
CA LEU A 130 3.57 -16.22 8.75
C LEU A 130 2.61 -17.41 8.98
N THR A 131 2.28 -18.15 7.92
CA THR A 131 1.43 -19.34 8.02
C THR A 131 2.10 -20.45 8.84
N GLU A 132 3.36 -20.74 8.57
CA GLU A 132 4.14 -21.74 9.30
C GLU A 132 4.31 -21.35 10.78
N MET A 133 4.62 -20.07 11.08
CA MET A 133 4.69 -19.57 12.46
C MET A 133 3.37 -19.74 13.20
N PHE A 134 2.24 -19.43 12.54
CA PHE A 134 0.92 -19.62 13.15
C PHE A 134 0.69 -21.10 13.49
N GLN A 135 0.96 -22.03 12.58
CA GLN A 135 0.80 -23.45 12.78
C GLN A 135 1.68 -23.99 13.91
N ILE A 136 2.93 -23.52 13.97
CA ILE A 136 3.87 -23.91 15.04
C ILE A 136 3.35 -23.42 16.40
N PHE A 137 2.98 -22.15 16.54
CA PHE A 137 2.43 -21.61 17.78
C PHE A 137 1.09 -22.27 18.16
N GLU A 138 0.26 -22.61 17.18
CA GLU A 138 -1.02 -23.32 17.44
C GLU A 138 -0.80 -24.75 17.93
N SER A 139 0.30 -25.41 17.54
CA SER A 139 0.60 -26.79 17.93
C SER A 139 0.93 -26.95 19.42
N ASP A 140 1.64 -25.98 20.01
CA ASP A 140 1.99 -25.98 21.44
C ASP A 140 2.12 -24.55 21.98
N PRO A 141 1.00 -23.83 22.17
CA PRO A 141 1.02 -22.42 22.55
C PRO A 141 1.64 -22.16 23.93
N GLU A 142 1.52 -23.10 24.84
CA GLU A 142 2.03 -22.92 26.21
C GLU A 142 3.55 -22.93 26.27
N ARG A 143 4.20 -23.71 25.42
CA ARG A 143 5.67 -23.83 25.38
C ARG A 143 6.33 -22.84 24.43
N LEU A 144 5.62 -22.47 23.34
CA LEU A 144 6.24 -21.72 22.24
C LEU A 144 5.92 -20.22 22.29
N LEU A 145 4.82 -19.80 22.88
CA LEU A 145 4.51 -18.38 23.06
C LEU A 145 5.30 -17.78 24.23
N PRO A 146 5.65 -16.48 24.16
CA PRO A 146 6.19 -15.76 25.32
C PRO A 146 5.23 -15.84 26.51
N THR A 147 5.77 -15.87 27.72
CA THR A 147 5.03 -16.08 28.97
C THR A 147 3.75 -15.25 29.08
N ASN A 148 3.83 -13.94 28.75
CA ASN A 148 2.66 -13.05 28.80
C ASN A 148 1.58 -13.46 27.80
N THR A 149 1.96 -13.84 26.60
CA THR A 149 1.04 -14.26 25.53
C THR A 149 0.44 -15.62 25.86
N ALA A 150 1.25 -16.57 26.34
CA ALA A 150 0.80 -17.89 26.79
C ALA A 150 -0.22 -17.77 27.94
N ASN A 151 0.00 -16.87 28.91
CA ASN A 151 -0.96 -16.62 30.00
C ASN A 151 -2.28 -16.03 29.47
N ARG A 152 -2.24 -15.09 28.53
CA ARG A 152 -3.44 -14.56 27.87
C ARG A 152 -4.19 -15.67 27.11
N TRP A 153 -3.46 -16.50 26.37
CA TRP A 153 -4.02 -17.62 25.62
C TRP A 153 -4.71 -18.65 26.53
N ARG A 154 -4.06 -19.03 27.64
CA ARG A 154 -4.61 -19.98 28.64
C ARG A 154 -5.91 -19.49 29.25
N ASN A 155 -6.01 -18.19 29.55
CA ASN A 155 -7.18 -17.59 30.18
C ASN A 155 -8.28 -17.17 29.19
N ALA A 156 -8.04 -17.29 27.88
CA ALA A 156 -9.01 -16.91 26.89
C ALA A 156 -10.06 -18.01 26.65
N PRO A 157 -11.31 -17.63 26.29
CA PRO A 157 -12.30 -18.58 25.80
C PRO A 157 -11.79 -19.23 24.51
N GLU A 158 -12.22 -20.47 24.26
CA GLU A 158 -11.73 -21.27 23.12
C GLU A 158 -11.79 -20.52 21.78
N GLN A 159 -12.89 -19.80 21.54
CA GLN A 159 -13.09 -19.00 20.32
C GLN A 159 -12.07 -17.85 20.15
N GLY A 160 -11.45 -17.40 21.25
CA GLY A 160 -10.47 -16.30 21.27
C GLY A 160 -9.01 -16.74 21.15
N LYS A 161 -8.72 -18.02 21.38
CA LYS A 161 -7.33 -18.52 21.46
C LYS A 161 -6.52 -18.30 20.18
N LYS A 162 -7.08 -18.62 19.03
CA LYS A 162 -6.44 -18.42 17.72
C LYS A 162 -6.16 -16.92 17.44
N ARG A 163 -7.08 -16.07 17.87
CA ARG A 163 -6.92 -14.61 17.72
C ARG A 163 -5.72 -14.08 18.50
N ILE A 164 -5.43 -14.60 19.68
CA ILE A 164 -4.26 -14.19 20.47
C ILE A 164 -2.95 -14.54 19.75
N ILE A 165 -2.87 -15.68 19.08
CA ILE A 165 -1.72 -16.05 18.26
C ILE A 165 -1.59 -15.11 17.07
N CYS A 166 -2.69 -14.83 16.37
CA CYS A 166 -2.70 -13.85 15.28
C CYS A 166 -2.22 -12.45 15.73
N ASP A 167 -2.75 -11.96 16.86
CA ASP A 167 -2.39 -10.65 17.40
C ASP A 167 -0.91 -10.59 17.81
N TYR A 168 -0.36 -11.70 18.32
CA TYR A 168 1.08 -11.80 18.65
C TYR A 168 1.95 -11.70 17.38
N ILE A 169 1.60 -12.45 16.34
CA ILE A 169 2.33 -12.42 15.05
C ILE A 169 2.18 -11.05 14.38
N ALA A 170 0.96 -10.51 14.33
CA ALA A 170 0.68 -9.21 13.73
C ALA A 170 1.38 -8.03 14.43
N GLY A 171 1.74 -8.18 15.70
CA GLY A 171 2.51 -7.19 16.45
C GLY A 171 4.01 -7.21 16.19
N MET A 172 4.51 -8.13 15.35
CA MET A 172 5.93 -8.22 15.02
C MET A 172 6.30 -7.27 13.86
N SER A 173 7.50 -6.70 13.92
CA SER A 173 8.13 -6.16 12.71
C SER A 173 8.65 -7.31 11.83
N ASP A 174 8.84 -7.07 10.53
CA ASP A 174 9.36 -8.09 9.59
C ASP A 174 10.67 -8.70 10.07
N ALA A 175 11.61 -7.86 10.52
CA ALA A 175 12.89 -8.32 11.04
C ALA A 175 12.75 -9.21 12.30
N TYR A 176 11.81 -8.87 13.18
CA TYR A 176 11.55 -9.65 14.37
C TYR A 176 10.84 -10.96 14.04
N ALA A 177 9.87 -10.95 13.13
CA ALA A 177 9.19 -12.16 12.66
C ALA A 177 10.18 -13.16 12.03
N LEU A 178 11.09 -12.69 11.18
CA LEU A 178 12.16 -13.52 10.60
C LEU A 178 13.06 -14.11 11.67
N LYS A 179 13.47 -13.30 12.66
CA LYS A 179 14.29 -13.77 13.79
C LYS A 179 13.60 -14.87 14.58
N VAL A 180 12.32 -14.67 14.92
CA VAL A 180 11.51 -15.65 15.66
C VAL A 180 11.32 -16.93 14.84
N TYR A 181 10.98 -16.79 13.55
CA TYR A 181 10.83 -17.94 12.64
C TYR A 181 12.07 -18.82 12.56
N HIS A 182 13.26 -18.23 12.55
CA HIS A 182 14.52 -19.00 12.55
C HIS A 182 14.86 -19.67 13.90
N GLN A 183 14.16 -19.31 14.98
CA GLN A 183 14.31 -19.91 16.30
C GLN A 183 13.32 -21.05 16.58
N LEU A 184 12.26 -21.13 15.77
CA LEU A 184 11.22 -22.17 15.82
C LEU A 184 11.61 -23.39 14.98
#